data_94b6e652167acdfe9939de6d28840622
#
_entry.id   94b6e652167acdfe9939de6d28840622
#
_cell.length_a   1.000
_cell.length_b   1.000
_cell.length_c   1.000
_cell.angle_alpha   90.00
_cell.angle_beta   90.00
_cell.angle_gamma   90.00
#
_symmetry.space_group_name_H-M   'P 1'
#
loop_
_entity.id
_entity.type
_entity.pdbx_description
1 polymer ?
#
loop_
_entity_poly.entity_id
_entity_poly.type
_entity_poly.pdbx_seq_one_letter_code
_entity_poly.pdbx_strand_id
1 'polypeptide(L)'
;MIGAVQATPKKYDIVIVGGGMVGSAVACALALSHHIESNNTLRIALIEGHKPPAQWPDNSFDLRVSAISPASQAFFKTLGVWNAMHEMRVTAYTDMHVWDAGGNGSIHFDSAEIGEANLGHIIENRIINKALIEQVHIFDNIDIYCPNTPVSLQLDNDSTKLQLDNGTLLQAELLVGADGGQSWVRQQADISVTVSDYQQTAVVASITTEHAHQHTAWQRFLPSGPLAFLPVSENNISSIVWSTCAEEAERLCELDETAFKQELEVAFEKKLGKVLHAGPRACFPIKGQHAKNYVKSHLALVGDAAHTIHPLAGQGVNLGFADAQCLADTVLTAYAAHKPIGSFKTLRSFERTRRGDNLLMLEAMGVFKNLFSNDMPGLCKLRNIGLDISDRATPIKHFFMAKALGQ
;
A
#
# COMPACT_ATOMS: atom_id res chain seq x y z
N MET A 1 -38.63 -34.29 -2.82
CA MET A 1 -37.30 -33.73 -2.50
C MET A 1 -36.52 -33.73 -3.81
N ILE A 2 -36.45 -32.61 -4.49
CA ILE A 2 -35.64 -32.45 -5.70
C ILE A 2 -34.22 -32.24 -5.18
N GLY A 3 -33.35 -33.26 -5.40
CA GLY A 3 -31.95 -33.18 -5.05
C GLY A 3 -31.32 -31.97 -5.74
N ALA A 4 -30.80 -31.03 -4.97
CA ALA A 4 -29.98 -29.95 -5.50
C ALA A 4 -28.80 -30.57 -6.24
N VAL A 5 -28.76 -30.41 -7.55
CA VAL A 5 -27.56 -30.77 -8.35
C VAL A 5 -26.42 -29.93 -7.76
N GLN A 6 -25.54 -30.56 -6.99
CA GLN A 6 -24.32 -29.91 -6.52
C GLN A 6 -23.49 -29.53 -7.75
N ALA A 7 -23.38 -28.23 -8.02
CA ALA A 7 -22.55 -27.74 -9.11
C ALA A 7 -21.10 -28.23 -8.90
N THR A 8 -20.54 -28.86 -9.92
CA THR A 8 -19.14 -29.29 -9.88
C THR A 8 -18.23 -28.06 -9.76
N PRO A 9 -17.32 -28.01 -8.77
CA PRO A 9 -16.46 -26.86 -8.60
C PRO A 9 -15.50 -26.68 -9.79
N LYS A 10 -15.32 -25.43 -10.24
CA LYS A 10 -14.26 -25.09 -11.18
C LYS A 10 -12.92 -25.18 -10.48
N LYS A 11 -11.96 -25.85 -11.09
CA LYS A 11 -10.64 -26.13 -10.50
C LYS A 11 -9.62 -25.13 -10.97
N TYR A 12 -8.86 -24.59 -10.04
CA TYR A 12 -7.73 -23.69 -10.22
C TYR A 12 -6.54 -24.20 -9.39
N ASP A 13 -5.35 -23.76 -9.74
CA ASP A 13 -4.19 -23.93 -8.88
C ASP A 13 -4.23 -22.87 -7.76
N ILE A 14 -4.63 -21.65 -8.12
CA ILE A 14 -4.66 -20.51 -7.20
C ILE A 14 -5.97 -19.74 -7.37
N VAL A 15 -6.59 -19.38 -6.24
CA VAL A 15 -7.68 -18.40 -6.17
C VAL A 15 -7.22 -17.20 -5.36
N ILE A 16 -7.38 -15.99 -5.91
CA ILE A 16 -7.03 -14.73 -5.26
C ILE A 16 -8.32 -13.97 -4.97
N VAL A 17 -8.55 -13.59 -3.72
CA VAL A 17 -9.67 -12.76 -3.28
C VAL A 17 -9.18 -11.34 -3.03
N GLY A 18 -9.70 -10.39 -3.81
CA GLY A 18 -9.33 -8.99 -3.85
C GLY A 18 -8.52 -8.64 -5.10
N GLY A 19 -9.14 -7.95 -6.06
CA GLY A 19 -8.53 -7.44 -7.30
C GLY A 19 -7.99 -6.01 -7.17
N GLY A 20 -7.67 -5.56 -5.95
CA GLY A 20 -6.97 -4.30 -5.69
C GLY A 20 -5.49 -4.36 -6.12
N MET A 21 -4.72 -3.31 -5.80
CA MET A 21 -3.32 -3.17 -6.21
C MET A 21 -2.47 -4.41 -5.90
N VAL A 22 -2.56 -4.94 -4.67
CA VAL A 22 -1.73 -6.06 -4.23
C VAL A 22 -2.18 -7.38 -4.85
N GLY A 23 -3.49 -7.68 -4.87
CA GLY A 23 -4.00 -8.93 -5.44
C GLY A 23 -3.79 -9.02 -6.94
N SER A 24 -3.98 -7.92 -7.68
CA SER A 24 -3.67 -7.86 -9.11
C SER A 24 -2.17 -8.02 -9.38
N ALA A 25 -1.29 -7.45 -8.51
CA ALA A 25 0.15 -7.65 -8.62
C ALA A 25 0.55 -9.11 -8.38
N VAL A 26 -0.07 -9.79 -7.40
CA VAL A 26 0.11 -11.25 -7.18
C VAL A 26 -0.31 -12.03 -8.43
N ALA A 27 -1.49 -11.73 -8.98
CA ALA A 27 -2.00 -12.41 -10.18
C ALA A 27 -1.04 -12.25 -11.38
N CYS A 28 -0.58 -11.02 -11.65
CA CYS A 28 0.38 -10.74 -12.71
C CYS A 28 1.71 -11.48 -12.49
N ALA A 29 2.26 -11.43 -11.26
CA ALA A 29 3.53 -12.06 -10.96
C ALA A 29 3.49 -13.58 -11.14
N LEU A 30 2.41 -14.22 -10.74
CA LEU A 30 2.21 -15.65 -10.92
C LEU A 30 1.95 -16.04 -12.39
N ALA A 31 1.27 -15.19 -13.15
CA ALA A 31 0.97 -15.45 -14.56
C ALA A 31 2.20 -15.31 -15.46
N LEU A 32 3.14 -14.41 -15.13
CA LEU A 32 4.38 -14.22 -15.91
C LEU A 32 5.26 -15.46 -16.03
N SER A 33 5.14 -16.43 -15.12
CA SER A 33 5.84 -17.70 -15.21
C SER A 33 5.52 -18.51 -16.47
N HIS A 34 4.41 -18.19 -17.14
CA HIS A 34 4.01 -18.82 -18.40
C HIS A 34 5.03 -18.60 -19.54
N HIS A 35 5.81 -17.52 -19.50
CA HIS A 35 6.74 -17.19 -20.56
C HIS A 35 8.12 -17.86 -20.44
N ILE A 36 8.38 -18.58 -19.34
CA ILE A 36 9.75 -19.02 -19.03
C ILE A 36 10.02 -20.48 -19.39
N GLU A 37 9.11 -21.43 -19.20
CA GLU A 37 9.30 -22.84 -19.66
C GLU A 37 8.01 -23.66 -19.67
N SER A 38 7.71 -24.29 -20.82
CA SER A 38 6.85 -25.47 -21.02
C SER A 38 5.34 -25.44 -20.64
N ASN A 39 4.57 -26.19 -21.39
CA ASN A 39 3.14 -26.57 -21.39
C ASN A 39 2.34 -26.68 -20.05
N ASN A 40 2.86 -26.25 -18.93
CA ASN A 40 2.19 -26.36 -17.62
C ASN A 40 2.07 -24.97 -16.99
N THR A 41 0.94 -24.32 -17.21
CA THR A 41 0.64 -22.96 -16.75
C THR A 41 -0.26 -23.02 -15.55
N LEU A 42 0.06 -22.25 -14.47
CA LEU A 42 -0.83 -22.10 -13.31
C LEU A 42 -2.17 -21.48 -13.76
N ARG A 43 -3.26 -22.13 -13.41
CA ARG A 43 -4.62 -21.60 -13.60
C ARG A 43 -5.00 -20.77 -12.39
N ILE A 44 -5.31 -19.50 -12.63
CA ILE A 44 -5.57 -18.51 -11.58
C ILE A 44 -7.01 -18.00 -11.70
N ALA A 45 -7.71 -17.88 -10.58
CA ALA A 45 -8.96 -17.12 -10.51
C ALA A 45 -8.73 -15.88 -9.65
N LEU A 46 -9.10 -14.70 -10.17
CA LEU A 46 -9.08 -13.42 -9.46
C LEU A 46 -10.52 -12.97 -9.19
N ILE A 47 -10.85 -12.74 -7.93
CA ILE A 47 -12.19 -12.36 -7.48
C ILE A 47 -12.15 -10.91 -7.02
N GLU A 48 -13.05 -10.07 -7.57
CA GLU A 48 -13.18 -8.66 -7.21
C GLU A 48 -14.66 -8.29 -7.07
N GLY A 49 -15.00 -7.72 -5.92
CA GLY A 49 -16.40 -7.36 -5.61
C GLY A 49 -16.91 -6.12 -6.32
N HIS A 50 -16.02 -5.24 -6.76
CA HIS A 50 -16.38 -3.96 -7.33
C HIS A 50 -15.74 -3.76 -8.70
N LYS A 51 -16.55 -3.35 -9.68
CA LYS A 51 -16.00 -2.93 -10.97
C LYS A 51 -15.19 -1.65 -10.79
N PRO A 52 -13.91 -1.62 -11.18
CA PRO A 52 -13.16 -0.38 -11.16
C PRO A 52 -13.78 0.63 -12.11
N PRO A 53 -13.73 1.94 -11.79
CA PRO A 53 -14.16 2.98 -12.71
C PRO A 53 -13.41 2.87 -14.03
N ALA A 54 -14.14 2.82 -15.13
CA ALA A 54 -13.52 2.70 -16.46
C ALA A 54 -12.74 3.97 -16.87
N GLN A 55 -13.20 5.13 -16.42
CA GLN A 55 -12.62 6.44 -16.73
C GLN A 55 -12.80 7.40 -15.55
N TRP A 56 -11.95 8.41 -15.49
CA TRP A 56 -12.05 9.58 -14.59
C TRP A 56 -11.78 10.85 -15.38
N PRO A 57 -12.21 12.04 -14.91
CA PRO A 57 -11.93 13.31 -15.59
C PRO A 57 -10.42 13.54 -15.76
N ASP A 58 -9.99 13.93 -16.94
CA ASP A 58 -8.57 14.07 -17.31
C ASP A 58 -7.79 15.02 -16.37
N ASN A 59 -8.44 16.10 -15.92
CA ASN A 59 -7.84 17.11 -15.05
C ASN A 59 -8.08 16.85 -13.55
N SER A 60 -8.57 15.66 -13.17
CA SER A 60 -8.77 15.31 -11.77
C SER A 60 -7.57 14.55 -11.22
N PHE A 61 -7.30 14.75 -9.93
CA PHE A 61 -6.36 13.93 -9.16
C PHE A 61 -7.13 12.99 -8.23
N ASP A 62 -6.62 11.77 -8.05
CA ASP A 62 -7.17 10.87 -7.04
C ASP A 62 -6.89 11.44 -5.64
N LEU A 63 -7.84 11.27 -4.74
CA LEU A 63 -7.64 11.62 -3.33
C LEU A 63 -6.54 10.79 -2.67
N ARG A 64 -6.32 9.58 -3.17
CA ARG A 64 -5.31 8.66 -2.63
C ARG A 64 -4.14 8.50 -3.57
N VAL A 65 -2.97 8.88 -3.08
CA VAL A 65 -1.69 8.65 -3.75
C VAL A 65 -0.82 7.73 -2.89
N SER A 66 0.11 7.05 -3.54
CA SER A 66 1.13 6.24 -2.87
C SER A 66 2.52 6.71 -3.27
N ALA A 67 3.43 6.77 -2.30
CA ALA A 67 4.85 6.95 -2.56
C ALA A 67 5.46 5.58 -2.86
N ILE A 68 5.75 5.34 -4.11
CA ILE A 68 6.28 4.07 -4.62
C ILE A 68 7.79 4.09 -4.50
N SER A 69 8.34 3.12 -3.77
CA SER A 69 9.78 2.95 -3.60
C SER A 69 10.45 2.44 -4.87
N PRO A 70 11.76 2.63 -5.04
CA PRO A 70 12.53 2.05 -6.14
C PRO A 70 12.40 0.52 -6.24
N ALA A 71 12.29 -0.19 -5.11
CA ALA A 71 12.05 -1.63 -5.11
C ALA A 71 10.68 -1.98 -5.73
N SER A 72 9.62 -1.28 -5.33
CA SER A 72 8.29 -1.46 -5.93
C SER A 72 8.25 -1.05 -7.40
N GLN A 73 9.00 -0.01 -7.80
CA GLN A 73 9.17 0.37 -9.20
C GLN A 73 9.82 -0.77 -10.00
N ALA A 74 10.89 -1.37 -9.47
CA ALA A 74 11.55 -2.51 -10.11
C ALA A 74 10.58 -3.69 -10.29
N PHE A 75 9.76 -3.96 -9.27
CA PHE A 75 8.71 -4.98 -9.37
C PHE A 75 7.69 -4.64 -10.45
N PHE A 76 7.20 -3.40 -10.54
CA PHE A 76 6.29 -2.98 -11.62
C PHE A 76 6.90 -3.09 -13.01
N LYS A 77 8.21 -2.83 -13.15
CA LYS A 77 8.94 -3.08 -14.40
C LYS A 77 8.94 -4.56 -14.76
N THR A 78 9.17 -5.44 -13.80
CA THR A 78 9.11 -6.90 -13.99
C THR A 78 7.70 -7.34 -14.40
N LEU A 79 6.65 -6.75 -13.82
CA LEU A 79 5.26 -7.04 -14.19
C LEU A 79 4.86 -6.47 -15.56
N GLY A 80 5.69 -5.62 -16.18
CA GLY A 80 5.40 -4.99 -17.47
C GLY A 80 4.42 -3.80 -17.38
N VAL A 81 4.06 -3.33 -16.19
CA VAL A 81 3.03 -2.29 -15.98
C VAL A 81 3.60 -0.88 -15.82
N TRP A 82 4.92 -0.75 -15.64
CA TRP A 82 5.55 0.53 -15.35
C TRP A 82 5.35 1.58 -16.45
N ASN A 83 5.49 1.19 -17.72
CA ASN A 83 5.33 2.12 -18.84
C ASN A 83 3.90 2.64 -18.94
N ALA A 84 2.90 1.76 -18.77
CA ALA A 84 1.49 2.17 -18.76
C ALA A 84 1.18 3.16 -17.62
N MET A 85 1.76 2.96 -16.42
CA MET A 85 1.64 3.93 -15.32
C MET A 85 2.29 5.27 -15.70
N HIS A 86 3.48 5.22 -16.30
CA HIS A 86 4.24 6.43 -16.66
C HIS A 86 3.53 7.24 -17.76
N GLU A 87 2.93 6.59 -18.74
CA GLU A 87 2.13 7.23 -19.80
C GLU A 87 0.87 7.93 -19.24
N MET A 88 0.31 7.41 -18.15
CA MET A 88 -0.81 8.06 -17.49
C MET A 88 -0.34 9.25 -16.64
N ARG A 89 0.36 9.00 -15.52
CA ARG A 89 0.87 10.05 -14.64
C ARG A 89 1.71 9.48 -13.51
N VAL A 90 3.01 9.74 -13.53
CA VAL A 90 3.96 9.34 -12.48
C VAL A 90 4.84 10.54 -12.16
N THR A 91 5.00 10.87 -10.89
CA THR A 91 5.83 11.99 -10.45
C THR A 91 7.01 11.49 -9.61
N ALA A 92 8.22 11.61 -10.14
CA ALA A 92 9.42 11.36 -9.37
C ALA A 92 9.61 12.46 -8.32
N TYR A 93 10.10 12.09 -7.13
CA TYR A 93 10.61 13.06 -6.15
C TYR A 93 12.06 12.73 -5.82
N THR A 94 12.90 13.77 -5.86
CA THR A 94 14.34 13.68 -5.64
C THR A 94 14.71 14.01 -4.21
N ASP A 95 13.83 14.75 -3.53
CA ASP A 95 14.07 15.30 -2.21
C ASP A 95 12.95 14.97 -1.25
N MET A 96 13.30 14.81 0.03
CA MET A 96 12.35 14.77 1.12
C MET A 96 12.81 15.69 2.24
N HIS A 97 11.97 16.65 2.60
CA HIS A 97 12.24 17.61 3.66
C HIS A 97 11.26 17.38 4.82
N VAL A 98 11.81 17.08 6.00
CA VAL A 98 11.03 16.81 7.20
C VAL A 98 11.45 17.77 8.29
N TRP A 99 10.48 18.41 8.98
CA TRP A 99 10.77 19.30 10.12
C TRP A 99 9.69 19.18 11.21
N ASP A 100 10.06 19.65 12.40
CA ASP A 100 9.23 19.59 13.58
C ASP A 100 8.61 20.96 13.93
N ALA A 101 7.32 20.96 14.30
CA ALA A 101 6.64 22.16 14.76
C ALA A 101 7.07 22.62 16.15
N GLY A 102 7.61 21.72 16.97
CA GLY A 102 8.04 21.99 18.34
C GLY A 102 9.47 22.54 18.47
N GLY A 103 10.15 22.87 17.35
CA GLY A 103 11.52 23.38 17.37
C GLY A 103 12.10 23.64 16.00
N ASN A 104 13.42 23.75 15.92
CA ASN A 104 14.14 24.05 14.68
C ASN A 104 14.77 22.81 14.02
N GLY A 105 14.49 21.60 14.56
CA GLY A 105 15.05 20.36 14.02
C GLY A 105 14.46 20.04 12.65
N SER A 106 15.34 19.80 11.68
CA SER A 106 14.95 19.38 10.33
C SER A 106 15.91 18.32 9.81
N ILE A 107 15.44 17.52 8.86
CA ILE A 107 16.27 16.61 8.09
C ILE A 107 15.89 16.69 6.63
N HIS A 108 16.88 16.75 5.76
CA HIS A 108 16.74 16.80 4.32
C HIS A 108 17.39 15.54 3.72
N PHE A 109 16.62 14.80 2.94
CA PHE A 109 17.11 13.66 2.17
C PHE A 109 17.16 14.07 0.70
N ASP A 110 18.33 13.90 0.10
CA ASP A 110 18.58 14.13 -1.33
C ASP A 110 19.03 12.82 -1.98
N SER A 111 18.37 12.42 -3.06
CA SER A 111 18.70 11.21 -3.80
C SER A 111 20.14 11.21 -4.31
N ALA A 112 20.69 12.39 -4.63
CA ALA A 112 22.08 12.53 -5.10
C ALA A 112 23.11 12.11 -4.04
N GLU A 113 22.79 12.23 -2.72
CA GLU A 113 23.70 11.83 -1.65
C GLU A 113 23.99 10.30 -1.66
N ILE A 114 23.08 9.50 -2.20
CA ILE A 114 23.20 8.06 -2.31
C ILE A 114 23.40 7.59 -3.75
N GLY A 115 23.58 8.50 -4.71
CA GLY A 115 23.81 8.20 -6.11
C GLY A 115 22.58 7.68 -6.86
N GLU A 116 21.37 7.91 -6.33
CA GLU A 116 20.11 7.50 -6.96
C GLU A 116 19.49 8.64 -7.77
N ALA A 117 18.76 8.30 -8.83
CA ALA A 117 18.09 9.29 -9.66
C ALA A 117 16.91 9.98 -8.95
N ASN A 118 16.29 9.30 -8.01
CA ASN A 118 15.16 9.78 -7.20
C ASN A 118 15.01 8.93 -5.93
N LEU A 119 14.26 9.45 -4.95
CA LEU A 119 13.89 8.73 -3.73
C LEU A 119 12.66 7.84 -3.92
N GLY A 120 11.93 8.02 -5.01
CA GLY A 120 10.72 7.28 -5.34
C GLY A 120 9.78 8.08 -6.25
N HIS A 121 8.56 7.60 -6.36
CA HIS A 121 7.54 8.18 -7.24
C HIS A 121 6.21 8.31 -6.50
N ILE A 122 5.56 9.47 -6.65
CA ILE A 122 4.18 9.63 -6.21
C ILE A 122 3.27 9.23 -7.36
N ILE A 123 2.40 8.25 -7.10
CA ILE A 123 1.46 7.72 -8.09
C ILE A 123 0.06 7.62 -7.47
N GLU A 124 -0.94 8.02 -8.22
CA GLU A 124 -2.34 7.88 -7.82
C GLU A 124 -2.74 6.40 -7.77
N ASN A 125 -3.44 6.00 -6.72
CA ASN A 125 -3.82 4.59 -6.52
C ASN A 125 -4.67 4.05 -7.68
N ARG A 126 -5.53 4.89 -8.27
CA ARG A 126 -6.33 4.53 -9.46
C ARG A 126 -5.47 4.20 -10.68
N ILE A 127 -4.33 4.88 -10.86
CA ILE A 127 -3.39 4.62 -11.96
C ILE A 127 -2.72 3.26 -11.78
N ILE A 128 -2.24 2.98 -10.55
CA ILE A 128 -1.65 1.68 -10.23
C ILE A 128 -2.65 0.55 -10.45
N ASN A 129 -3.87 0.71 -9.93
CA ASN A 129 -4.95 -0.27 -10.12
C ASN A 129 -5.26 -0.50 -11.59
N LYS A 130 -5.43 0.57 -12.37
CA LYS A 130 -5.76 0.48 -13.80
C LYS A 130 -4.67 -0.29 -14.56
N ALA A 131 -3.41 0.10 -14.42
CA ALA A 131 -2.30 -0.56 -15.11
C ALA A 131 -2.21 -2.06 -14.76
N LEU A 132 -2.38 -2.41 -13.47
CA LEU A 132 -2.35 -3.80 -13.03
C LEU A 132 -3.55 -4.61 -13.56
N ILE A 133 -4.76 -4.06 -13.53
CA ILE A 133 -5.96 -4.76 -14.03
C ILE A 133 -5.89 -4.93 -15.55
N GLU A 134 -5.42 -3.92 -16.29
CA GLU A 134 -5.21 -4.04 -17.73
C GLU A 134 -4.19 -5.14 -18.05
N GLN A 135 -3.12 -5.25 -17.26
CA GLN A 135 -2.15 -6.34 -17.40
C GLN A 135 -2.75 -7.72 -17.06
N VAL A 136 -3.59 -7.82 -16.03
CA VAL A 136 -4.30 -9.07 -15.69
C VAL A 136 -5.15 -9.55 -16.87
N HIS A 137 -5.79 -8.65 -17.61
CA HIS A 137 -6.61 -9.00 -18.79
C HIS A 137 -5.80 -9.52 -19.98
N ILE A 138 -4.49 -9.31 -20.01
CA ILE A 138 -3.62 -9.82 -21.10
C ILE A 138 -3.34 -11.32 -20.93
N PHE A 139 -3.42 -11.85 -19.70
CA PHE A 139 -3.07 -13.23 -19.40
C PHE A 139 -4.26 -14.19 -19.61
N ASP A 140 -4.13 -15.15 -20.51
CA ASP A 140 -5.17 -16.15 -20.84
C ASP A 140 -5.36 -17.18 -19.71
N ASN A 141 -4.42 -17.28 -18.77
CA ASN A 141 -4.47 -18.21 -17.63
C ASN A 141 -5.10 -17.62 -16.37
N ILE A 142 -5.66 -16.42 -16.45
CA ILE A 142 -6.37 -15.75 -15.35
C ILE A 142 -7.86 -15.63 -15.70
N ASP A 143 -8.72 -16.30 -14.94
CA ASP A 143 -10.17 -16.10 -14.99
C ASP A 143 -10.57 -15.02 -13.98
N ILE A 144 -11.22 -13.94 -14.45
CA ILE A 144 -11.65 -12.83 -13.59
C ILE A 144 -13.13 -12.99 -13.24
N TYR A 145 -13.44 -12.96 -11.94
CA TYR A 145 -14.78 -12.94 -11.36
C TYR A 145 -15.07 -11.56 -10.79
N CYS A 146 -15.59 -10.67 -11.63
CA CYS A 146 -15.94 -9.28 -11.25
C CYS A 146 -17.26 -8.85 -11.94
N PRO A 147 -18.24 -8.30 -11.21
CA PRO A 147 -18.29 -8.14 -9.77
C PRO A 147 -18.80 -9.41 -9.08
N ASN A 148 -18.00 -10.02 -8.25
CA ASN A 148 -18.44 -11.15 -7.41
C ASN A 148 -17.74 -11.10 -6.04
N THR A 149 -18.44 -11.56 -5.01
CA THR A 149 -17.91 -11.65 -3.65
C THR A 149 -17.96 -13.06 -3.13
N PRO A 150 -16.99 -13.48 -2.30
CA PRO A 150 -17.03 -14.79 -1.65
C PRO A 150 -18.08 -14.79 -0.54
N VAL A 151 -18.84 -15.88 -0.42
CA VAL A 151 -19.90 -16.07 0.61
C VAL A 151 -19.63 -17.23 1.54
N SER A 152 -18.84 -18.25 1.11
CA SER A 152 -18.43 -19.32 1.99
C SER A 152 -17.01 -19.79 1.64
N LEU A 153 -16.26 -20.20 2.67
CA LEU A 153 -14.93 -20.78 2.57
C LEU A 153 -14.86 -22.08 3.36
N GLN A 154 -14.36 -23.11 2.72
CA GLN A 154 -14.03 -24.37 3.36
C GLN A 154 -12.55 -24.68 3.12
N LEU A 155 -11.81 -24.86 4.20
CA LEU A 155 -10.41 -25.27 4.17
C LEU A 155 -10.36 -26.77 4.45
N ASP A 156 -10.07 -27.56 3.42
CA ASP A 156 -9.89 -29.00 3.52
C ASP A 156 -8.37 -29.32 3.66
N ASN A 157 -8.04 -30.61 3.88
CA ASN A 157 -6.65 -31.03 4.05
C ASN A 157 -5.81 -30.85 2.77
N ASP A 158 -6.44 -30.94 1.59
CA ASP A 158 -5.74 -30.99 0.29
C ASP A 158 -6.08 -29.81 -0.63
N SER A 159 -7.06 -28.99 -0.28
CA SER A 159 -7.52 -27.87 -1.12
C SER A 159 -8.42 -26.91 -0.35
N THR A 160 -8.68 -25.77 -0.96
CA THR A 160 -9.72 -24.84 -0.52
C THR A 160 -10.92 -24.87 -1.45
N LYS A 161 -12.12 -24.69 -0.90
CA LYS A 161 -13.35 -24.50 -1.67
C LYS A 161 -13.96 -23.17 -1.31
N LEU A 162 -14.33 -22.41 -2.32
CA LEU A 162 -14.91 -21.09 -2.20
C LEU A 162 -16.21 -21.01 -2.99
N GLN A 163 -17.26 -20.49 -2.38
CA GLN A 163 -18.50 -20.19 -3.08
C GLN A 163 -18.62 -18.68 -3.25
N LEU A 164 -19.01 -18.26 -4.46
CA LEU A 164 -19.30 -16.88 -4.78
C LEU A 164 -20.81 -16.58 -4.63
N ASP A 165 -21.15 -15.30 -4.51
CA ASP A 165 -22.52 -14.78 -4.39
C ASP A 165 -23.43 -15.15 -5.55
N ASN A 166 -22.87 -15.36 -6.75
CA ASN A 166 -23.60 -15.86 -7.92
C ASN A 166 -23.78 -17.38 -7.95
N GLY A 167 -23.40 -18.08 -6.88
CA GLY A 167 -23.51 -19.55 -6.74
C GLY A 167 -22.35 -20.32 -7.37
N THR A 168 -21.38 -19.67 -8.00
CA THR A 168 -20.20 -20.37 -8.58
C THR A 168 -19.36 -20.98 -7.46
N LEU A 169 -18.97 -22.25 -7.64
CA LEU A 169 -18.07 -22.96 -6.76
C LEU A 169 -16.67 -23.03 -7.37
N LEU A 170 -15.67 -22.61 -6.62
CA LEU A 170 -14.26 -22.67 -6.98
C LEU A 170 -13.53 -23.61 -6.04
N GLN A 171 -12.56 -24.35 -6.57
CA GLN A 171 -11.65 -25.19 -5.77
C GLN A 171 -10.22 -24.86 -6.19
N ALA A 172 -9.32 -24.69 -5.21
CA ALA A 172 -7.92 -24.40 -5.48
C ALA A 172 -6.97 -25.09 -4.51
N GLU A 173 -5.74 -25.30 -4.94
CA GLU A 173 -4.67 -25.76 -4.07
C GLU A 173 -4.21 -24.63 -3.13
N LEU A 174 -4.24 -23.35 -3.58
CA LEU A 174 -3.89 -22.20 -2.79
C LEU A 174 -4.95 -21.09 -2.90
N LEU A 175 -5.41 -20.58 -1.76
CA LEU A 175 -6.21 -19.37 -1.64
C LEU A 175 -5.31 -18.22 -1.15
N VAL A 176 -5.35 -17.09 -1.85
CA VAL A 176 -4.66 -15.86 -1.45
C VAL A 176 -5.69 -14.82 -1.04
N GLY A 177 -5.63 -14.36 0.21
CA GLY A 177 -6.42 -13.23 0.71
C GLY A 177 -5.67 -11.93 0.50
N ALA A 178 -6.16 -11.10 -0.42
CA ALA A 178 -5.68 -9.75 -0.76
C ALA A 178 -6.82 -8.70 -0.66
N ASP A 179 -7.81 -8.98 0.17
CA ASP A 179 -9.10 -8.30 0.29
C ASP A 179 -9.13 -7.18 1.33
N GLY A 180 -7.95 -6.59 1.58
CA GLY A 180 -7.82 -5.35 2.36
C GLY A 180 -7.91 -5.52 3.88
N GLY A 181 -7.88 -4.39 4.59
CA GLY A 181 -7.75 -4.36 6.05
C GLY A 181 -8.89 -5.07 6.81
N GLN A 182 -10.09 -5.10 6.24
CA GLN A 182 -11.25 -5.82 6.81
C GLN A 182 -11.40 -7.23 6.24
N SER A 183 -10.31 -7.85 5.78
CA SER A 183 -10.27 -9.12 5.06
C SER A 183 -11.30 -10.14 5.55
N TRP A 184 -12.22 -10.49 4.66
CA TRP A 184 -13.17 -11.58 4.85
C TRP A 184 -12.46 -12.92 4.88
N VAL A 185 -11.46 -13.14 4.00
CA VAL A 185 -10.67 -14.38 3.96
C VAL A 185 -9.99 -14.63 5.30
N ARG A 186 -9.35 -13.61 5.87
CA ARG A 186 -8.71 -13.70 7.19
C ARG A 186 -9.71 -14.08 8.29
N GLN A 187 -10.90 -13.48 8.29
CA GLN A 187 -11.95 -13.76 9.27
C GLN A 187 -12.47 -15.20 9.12
N GLN A 188 -12.76 -15.65 7.90
CA GLN A 188 -13.23 -17.02 7.65
C GLN A 188 -12.16 -18.07 8.00
N ALA A 189 -10.90 -17.69 7.92
CA ALA A 189 -9.79 -18.54 8.29
C ALA A 189 -9.46 -18.50 9.80
N ASP A 190 -10.24 -17.83 10.64
CA ASP A 190 -9.98 -17.64 12.08
C ASP A 190 -8.54 -17.18 12.37
N ILE A 191 -8.03 -16.26 11.56
CA ILE A 191 -6.73 -15.63 11.80
C ILE A 191 -6.95 -14.32 12.55
N SER A 192 -6.55 -14.30 13.81
CA SER A 192 -6.65 -13.12 14.67
C SER A 192 -5.62 -12.05 14.29
N VAL A 193 -5.96 -10.79 14.55
CA VAL A 193 -5.09 -9.62 14.38
C VAL A 193 -4.78 -8.96 15.72
N THR A 194 -3.60 -8.37 15.83
CA THR A 194 -3.31 -7.34 16.81
C THR A 194 -3.62 -6.00 16.18
N VAL A 195 -4.49 -5.22 16.81
CA VAL A 195 -4.88 -3.89 16.34
C VAL A 195 -4.16 -2.85 17.18
N SER A 196 -3.57 -1.87 16.50
CA SER A 196 -3.02 -0.66 17.10
C SER A 196 -3.86 0.52 16.64
N ASP A 197 -4.66 1.07 17.54
CA ASP A 197 -5.44 2.27 17.24
C ASP A 197 -4.53 3.48 17.45
N TYR A 198 -4.27 4.20 16.38
CA TYR A 198 -3.46 5.42 16.45
C TYR A 198 -4.26 6.63 16.93
N GLN A 199 -5.58 6.49 17.07
CA GLN A 199 -6.52 7.58 17.40
C GLN A 199 -6.33 8.78 16.46
N GLN A 200 -6.03 8.50 15.21
CA GLN A 200 -5.79 9.51 14.18
C GLN A 200 -6.64 9.21 12.94
N THR A 201 -7.00 10.29 12.26
CA THR A 201 -7.69 10.29 10.97
C THR A 201 -6.87 11.15 10.00
N ALA A 202 -6.67 10.66 8.80
CA ALA A 202 -6.00 11.40 7.73
C ALA A 202 -7.03 12.20 6.95
N VAL A 203 -6.83 13.51 6.85
CA VAL A 203 -7.49 14.39 5.88
C VAL A 203 -6.63 14.40 4.62
N VAL A 204 -7.22 14.05 3.49
CA VAL A 204 -6.56 14.05 2.19
C VAL A 204 -7.23 15.00 1.22
N ALA A 205 -6.47 15.71 0.41
CA ALA A 205 -6.93 16.57 -0.65
C ALA A 205 -5.81 16.84 -1.67
N SER A 206 -6.18 17.23 -2.88
CA SER A 206 -5.23 17.86 -3.81
C SER A 206 -5.29 19.38 -3.63
N ILE A 207 -4.13 20.03 -3.57
CA ILE A 207 -4.01 21.46 -3.39
C ILE A 207 -3.09 22.09 -4.44
N THR A 208 -3.34 23.35 -4.76
CA THR A 208 -2.45 24.17 -5.59
C THR A 208 -1.80 25.25 -4.72
N THR A 209 -0.47 25.37 -4.80
CA THR A 209 0.32 26.34 -4.02
C THR A 209 0.93 27.43 -4.90
N GLU A 210 1.27 28.56 -4.28
CA GLU A 210 1.91 29.71 -4.95
C GLU A 210 3.30 29.35 -5.50
N HIS A 211 4.07 28.58 -4.71
CA HIS A 211 5.40 28.12 -5.09
C HIS A 211 5.38 26.66 -5.51
N ALA A 212 6.26 26.31 -6.45
CA ALA A 212 6.42 24.94 -6.92
C ALA A 212 6.97 24.03 -5.81
N HIS A 213 6.56 22.76 -5.81
CA HIS A 213 7.02 21.74 -4.86
C HIS A 213 8.47 21.29 -5.09
N GLN A 214 9.09 21.63 -6.24
CA GLN A 214 10.50 21.35 -6.59
C GLN A 214 10.85 19.84 -6.51
N HIS A 215 9.94 18.97 -6.90
CA HIS A 215 10.09 17.52 -6.79
C HIS A 215 10.44 17.03 -5.36
N THR A 216 10.01 17.78 -4.36
CA THR A 216 10.28 17.51 -2.94
C THR A 216 9.01 16.99 -2.25
N ALA A 217 9.12 15.88 -1.54
CA ALA A 217 8.13 15.45 -0.58
C ALA A 217 8.36 16.22 0.74
N TRP A 218 7.42 17.08 1.09
CA TRP A 218 7.50 17.91 2.28
C TRP A 218 6.69 17.29 3.41
N GLN A 219 7.25 17.21 4.62
CA GLN A 219 6.53 16.68 5.78
C GLN A 219 6.84 17.49 7.03
N ARG A 220 5.79 17.98 7.68
CA ARG A 220 5.87 18.64 8.98
C ARG A 220 5.25 17.78 10.06
N PHE A 221 5.97 17.56 11.16
CA PHE A 221 5.40 16.95 12.34
C PHE A 221 4.76 18.01 13.23
N LEU A 222 3.43 17.95 13.34
CA LEU A 222 2.61 18.76 14.23
C LEU A 222 2.34 17.98 15.52
N PRO A 223 2.00 18.63 16.64
CA PRO A 223 1.59 17.95 17.87
C PRO A 223 0.43 16.97 17.68
N SER A 224 -0.51 17.31 16.77
CA SER A 224 -1.67 16.47 16.43
C SER A 224 -1.32 15.30 15.51
N GLY A 225 -0.21 15.36 14.80
CA GLY A 225 0.22 14.36 13.81
C GLY A 225 0.93 14.97 12.59
N PRO A 226 1.45 14.15 11.68
CA PRO A 226 2.16 14.64 10.50
C PRO A 226 1.24 15.27 9.47
N LEU A 227 1.73 16.32 8.82
CA LEU A 227 1.17 16.93 7.63
C LEU A 227 2.20 16.78 6.50
N ALA A 228 1.84 16.05 5.45
CA ALA A 228 2.69 15.85 4.27
C ALA A 228 2.10 16.53 3.04
N PHE A 229 2.97 17.08 2.19
CA PHE A 229 2.67 17.56 0.84
C PHE A 229 3.48 16.69 -0.12
N LEU A 230 2.79 15.87 -0.89
CA LEU A 230 3.38 14.91 -1.83
C LEU A 230 3.27 15.49 -3.25
N PRO A 231 4.40 15.66 -3.98
CA PRO A 231 4.40 16.26 -5.29
C PRO A 231 3.65 15.41 -6.30
N VAL A 232 2.76 16.01 -7.09
CA VAL A 232 2.12 15.37 -8.23
C VAL A 232 2.54 16.04 -9.53
N SER A 233 2.09 15.58 -10.69
CA SER A 233 2.67 15.92 -11.99
C SER A 233 2.78 17.40 -12.34
N GLU A 234 1.92 18.23 -11.79
CA GLU A 234 2.00 19.68 -11.99
C GLU A 234 2.82 20.33 -10.87
N ASN A 235 3.77 21.18 -11.26
CA ASN A 235 4.77 21.74 -10.34
C ASN A 235 4.22 22.41 -9.07
N ASN A 236 3.01 22.97 -9.15
CA ASN A 236 2.36 23.67 -8.05
C ASN A 236 1.25 22.85 -7.38
N ILE A 237 1.05 21.59 -7.79
CA ILE A 237 0.02 20.74 -7.20
C ILE A 237 0.67 19.68 -6.31
N SER A 238 0.11 19.52 -5.11
CA SER A 238 0.49 18.49 -4.17
C SER A 238 -0.74 17.73 -3.67
N SER A 239 -0.60 16.45 -3.44
CA SER A 239 -1.55 15.70 -2.62
C SER A 239 -1.15 15.84 -1.16
N ILE A 240 -2.07 16.27 -0.29
CA ILE A 240 -1.80 16.37 1.14
C ILE A 240 -2.33 15.16 1.89
N VAL A 241 -1.59 14.81 2.95
CA VAL A 241 -2.03 13.86 3.97
C VAL A 241 -1.82 14.53 5.32
N TRP A 242 -2.90 14.97 5.95
CA TRP A 242 -2.87 15.63 7.25
C TRP A 242 -3.47 14.70 8.31
N SER A 243 -2.63 14.12 9.13
CA SER A 243 -3.05 13.23 10.22
C SER A 243 -3.34 14.05 11.47
N THR A 244 -4.52 13.87 12.05
CA THR A 244 -4.95 14.54 13.29
C THR A 244 -5.96 13.68 14.05
N CYS A 245 -6.51 14.13 15.20
CA CYS A 245 -7.59 13.41 15.87
C CYS A 245 -8.88 13.42 15.03
N ALA A 246 -9.80 12.50 15.32
CA ALA A 246 -10.99 12.31 14.49
C ALA A 246 -11.87 13.57 14.43
N GLU A 247 -12.10 14.22 15.58
CA GLU A 247 -12.91 15.43 15.69
C GLU A 247 -12.34 16.58 14.88
N GLU A 248 -11.02 16.76 14.90
CA GLU A 248 -10.36 17.80 14.13
C GLU A 248 -10.35 17.48 12.63
N ALA A 249 -10.19 16.22 12.27
CA ALA A 249 -10.27 15.80 10.86
C ALA A 249 -11.67 16.07 10.27
N GLU A 250 -12.75 15.75 11.01
CA GLU A 250 -14.12 16.04 10.62
C GLU A 250 -14.32 17.55 10.45
N ARG A 251 -13.89 18.34 11.45
CA ARG A 251 -13.96 19.79 11.37
C ARG A 251 -13.24 20.36 10.14
N LEU A 252 -12.01 19.90 9.85
CA LEU A 252 -11.24 20.31 8.68
C LEU A 252 -11.92 19.93 7.36
N CYS A 253 -12.59 18.79 7.32
CA CYS A 253 -13.35 18.35 6.15
C CYS A 253 -14.61 19.21 5.90
N GLU A 254 -15.23 19.75 6.96
CA GLU A 254 -16.45 20.56 6.90
C GLU A 254 -16.20 22.05 6.61
N LEU A 255 -14.98 22.55 6.82
CA LEU A 255 -14.63 23.94 6.53
C LEU A 255 -14.96 24.30 5.07
N ASP A 256 -15.32 25.55 4.83
CA ASP A 256 -15.27 26.06 3.46
C ASP A 256 -13.84 26.11 2.91
N GLU A 257 -13.69 26.25 1.60
CA GLU A 257 -12.38 26.23 0.98
C GLU A 257 -11.46 27.33 1.51
N THR A 258 -12.00 28.53 1.78
CA THR A 258 -11.21 29.69 2.22
C THR A 258 -10.65 29.48 3.62
N ALA A 259 -11.48 29.02 4.55
CA ALA A 259 -11.07 28.72 5.92
C ALA A 259 -10.06 27.56 5.95
N PHE A 260 -10.32 26.50 5.18
CA PHE A 260 -9.37 25.37 5.09
C PHE A 260 -7.99 25.78 4.57
N LYS A 261 -7.95 26.62 3.49
CA LYS A 261 -6.69 27.11 2.95
C LYS A 261 -5.89 27.91 3.98
N GLN A 262 -6.56 28.79 4.75
CA GLN A 262 -5.90 29.57 5.79
C GLN A 262 -5.31 28.71 6.89
N GLU A 263 -6.04 27.70 7.36
CA GLU A 263 -5.54 26.77 8.38
C GLU A 263 -4.38 25.93 7.86
N LEU A 264 -4.47 25.44 6.62
CA LEU A 264 -3.42 24.69 6.00
C LEU A 264 -2.14 25.51 5.81
N GLU A 265 -2.25 26.78 5.40
CA GLU A 265 -1.12 27.70 5.30
C GLU A 265 -0.40 27.90 6.65
N VAL A 266 -1.17 28.06 7.73
CA VAL A 266 -0.61 28.20 9.08
C VAL A 266 0.03 26.89 9.53
N ALA A 267 -0.65 25.76 9.35
CA ALA A 267 -0.15 24.45 9.73
C ALA A 267 1.14 24.08 8.98
N PHE A 268 1.34 24.61 7.77
CA PHE A 268 2.51 24.34 6.92
C PHE A 268 3.53 25.49 6.90
N GLU A 269 3.38 26.51 7.76
CA GLU A 269 4.27 27.71 7.86
C GLU A 269 4.45 28.44 6.54
N LYS A 270 3.47 28.34 5.63
CA LYS A 270 3.53 28.91 4.26
C LYS A 270 4.79 28.53 3.48
N LYS A 271 5.34 27.32 3.74
CA LYS A 271 6.59 26.85 3.13
C LYS A 271 6.57 26.90 1.59
N LEU A 272 5.39 26.66 1.00
CA LEU A 272 5.15 26.78 -0.44
C LEU A 272 4.30 28.02 -0.81
N GLY A 273 4.36 29.08 -0.01
CA GLY A 273 3.57 30.27 -0.21
C GLY A 273 2.10 30.09 0.16
N LYS A 274 1.21 30.80 -0.51
CA LYS A 274 -0.25 30.68 -0.31
C LYS A 274 -0.80 29.42 -0.93
N VAL A 275 -1.88 28.88 -0.33
CA VAL A 275 -2.69 27.85 -0.95
C VAL A 275 -3.73 28.52 -1.85
N LEU A 276 -3.56 28.38 -3.16
CA LEU A 276 -4.39 29.05 -4.16
C LEU A 276 -5.73 28.33 -4.34
N HIS A 277 -5.70 26.99 -4.34
CA HIS A 277 -6.87 26.13 -4.48
C HIS A 277 -6.75 24.89 -3.59
N ALA A 278 -7.89 24.43 -3.05
CA ALA A 278 -8.01 23.18 -2.35
C ALA A 278 -9.22 22.40 -2.91
N GLY A 279 -8.93 21.22 -3.44
CA GLY A 279 -9.94 20.33 -3.99
C GLY A 279 -10.82 19.68 -2.92
N PRO A 280 -11.68 18.73 -3.31
CA PRO A 280 -12.48 17.95 -2.38
C PRO A 280 -11.61 17.29 -1.31
N ARG A 281 -12.12 17.23 -0.09
CA ARG A 281 -11.45 16.59 1.06
C ARG A 281 -12.15 15.28 1.41
N ALA A 282 -11.38 14.32 1.87
CA ALA A 282 -11.92 13.10 2.46
C ALA A 282 -11.13 12.71 3.72
N CYS A 283 -11.82 12.08 4.65
CA CYS A 283 -11.28 11.64 5.93
C CYS A 283 -11.18 10.11 5.96
N PHE A 284 -10.00 9.58 6.36
CA PHE A 284 -9.74 8.15 6.48
C PHE A 284 -9.17 7.82 7.85
N PRO A 285 -9.88 7.01 8.69
CA PRO A 285 -9.32 6.54 9.96
C PRO A 285 -8.01 5.78 9.78
N ILE A 286 -7.00 6.13 10.56
CA ILE A 286 -5.69 5.48 10.53
C ILE A 286 -5.65 4.41 11.61
N LYS A 287 -5.58 3.14 11.18
CA LYS A 287 -5.46 1.98 12.08
C LYS A 287 -4.27 1.14 11.66
N GLY A 288 -3.50 0.70 12.65
CA GLY A 288 -2.52 -0.35 12.44
C GLY A 288 -3.14 -1.70 12.75
N GLN A 289 -2.82 -2.70 11.98
CA GLN A 289 -3.15 -4.08 12.32
C GLN A 289 -2.09 -5.03 11.80
N HIS A 290 -1.95 -6.14 12.50
CA HIS A 290 -0.99 -7.17 12.14
C HIS A 290 -1.57 -8.56 12.44
N ALA A 291 -1.69 -9.40 11.42
CA ALA A 291 -2.18 -10.76 11.57
C ALA A 291 -1.17 -11.61 12.35
N LYS A 292 -1.65 -12.42 13.27
CA LYS A 292 -0.78 -13.31 14.06
C LYS A 292 -0.07 -14.35 13.19
N ASN A 293 -0.74 -14.81 12.15
CA ASN A 293 -0.19 -15.71 11.14
C ASN A 293 -0.54 -15.16 9.75
N TYR A 294 0.37 -15.27 8.81
CA TYR A 294 0.12 -14.90 7.40
C TYR A 294 -0.34 -16.10 6.59
N VAL A 295 -0.12 -17.30 7.09
CA VAL A 295 -0.42 -18.53 6.36
C VAL A 295 -1.12 -19.59 7.23
N LYS A 296 -1.94 -20.38 6.56
CA LYS A 296 -2.40 -21.72 6.97
C LYS A 296 -2.15 -22.68 5.81
N SER A 297 -2.38 -24.00 5.99
CA SER A 297 -2.39 -24.91 4.86
C SER A 297 -3.40 -24.41 3.82
N HIS A 298 -2.97 -24.30 2.58
CA HIS A 298 -3.75 -23.85 1.42
C HIS A 298 -4.25 -22.39 1.47
N LEU A 299 -3.66 -21.56 2.34
CA LEU A 299 -4.06 -20.15 2.50
C LEU A 299 -2.86 -19.25 2.81
N ALA A 300 -2.77 -18.12 2.09
CA ALA A 300 -1.84 -17.04 2.38
C ALA A 300 -2.55 -15.69 2.39
N LEU A 301 -2.15 -14.77 3.28
CA LEU A 301 -2.59 -13.38 3.35
C LEU A 301 -1.47 -12.46 2.88
N VAL A 302 -1.81 -11.42 2.11
CA VAL A 302 -0.88 -10.41 1.61
C VAL A 302 -1.43 -8.99 1.76
N GLY A 303 -0.55 -8.01 1.85
CA GLY A 303 -0.92 -6.60 1.98
C GLY A 303 -1.78 -6.32 3.21
N ASP A 304 -2.76 -5.42 3.06
CA ASP A 304 -3.61 -4.99 4.18
C ASP A 304 -4.41 -6.14 4.81
N ALA A 305 -4.63 -7.25 4.11
CA ALA A 305 -5.25 -8.44 4.69
C ALA A 305 -4.37 -9.08 5.77
N ALA A 306 -3.05 -8.98 5.64
CA ALA A 306 -2.08 -9.46 6.61
C ALA A 306 -1.62 -8.37 7.59
N HIS A 307 -1.41 -7.14 7.10
CA HIS A 307 -0.90 -6.03 7.90
C HIS A 307 -1.31 -4.68 7.32
N THR A 308 -1.66 -3.76 8.18
CA THR A 308 -1.86 -2.33 7.81
C THR A 308 -0.97 -1.51 8.71
N ILE A 309 -0.17 -0.63 8.14
CA ILE A 309 0.71 0.26 8.90
C ILE A 309 0.24 1.71 8.80
N HIS A 310 0.72 2.56 9.71
CA HIS A 310 0.49 4.01 9.62
C HIS A 310 1.04 4.54 8.28
N PRO A 311 0.24 5.28 7.49
CA PRO A 311 0.65 5.77 6.17
C PRO A 311 1.61 6.97 6.26
N LEU A 312 2.72 6.84 7.01
CA LEU A 312 3.76 7.87 7.02
C LEU A 312 4.33 8.00 5.61
N ALA A 313 4.22 9.19 5.05
CA ALA A 313 4.67 9.53 3.70
C ALA A 313 4.11 8.62 2.58
N GLY A 314 2.93 8.01 2.75
CA GLY A 314 2.27 7.21 1.70
C GLY A 314 2.94 5.88 1.34
N GLN A 315 3.80 5.32 2.20
CA GLN A 315 4.62 4.14 1.89
C GLN A 315 3.96 2.78 2.21
N GLY A 316 2.76 2.75 2.81
CA GLY A 316 2.14 1.50 3.29
C GLY A 316 1.99 0.41 2.23
N VAL A 317 1.66 0.76 0.99
CA VAL A 317 1.43 -0.19 -0.09
C VAL A 317 2.70 -0.94 -0.55
N ASN A 318 3.91 -0.36 -0.36
CA ASN A 318 5.16 -1.00 -0.76
C ASN A 318 5.40 -2.34 -0.04
N LEU A 319 4.98 -2.44 1.22
CA LEU A 319 5.05 -3.72 1.94
C LEU A 319 4.14 -4.77 1.30
N GLY A 320 2.95 -4.37 0.85
CA GLY A 320 2.04 -5.25 0.12
C GLY A 320 2.60 -5.72 -1.22
N PHE A 321 3.32 -4.86 -1.96
CA PHE A 321 4.00 -5.27 -3.20
C PHE A 321 5.18 -6.20 -2.92
N ALA A 322 5.94 -5.97 -1.85
CA ALA A 322 6.98 -6.89 -1.42
C ALA A 322 6.42 -8.25 -0.96
N ASP A 323 5.22 -8.28 -0.34
CA ASP A 323 4.51 -9.52 -0.05
C ASP A 323 4.11 -10.23 -1.35
N ALA A 324 3.55 -9.50 -2.31
CA ALA A 324 3.13 -10.06 -3.61
C ALA A 324 4.30 -10.71 -4.34
N GLN A 325 5.44 -10.03 -4.42
CA GLN A 325 6.65 -10.56 -5.02
C GLN A 325 7.15 -11.80 -4.29
N CYS A 326 7.30 -11.73 -2.96
CA CYS A 326 7.81 -12.83 -2.15
C CYS A 326 6.91 -14.07 -2.21
N LEU A 327 5.58 -13.88 -2.19
CA LEU A 327 4.64 -14.99 -2.33
C LEU A 327 4.73 -15.62 -3.71
N ALA A 328 4.78 -14.82 -4.78
CA ALA A 328 4.92 -15.31 -6.13
C ALA A 328 6.22 -16.13 -6.29
N ASP A 329 7.37 -15.60 -5.85
CA ASP A 329 8.64 -16.30 -5.89
C ASP A 329 8.60 -17.63 -5.12
N THR A 330 7.97 -17.63 -3.94
CA THR A 330 7.79 -18.83 -3.11
C THR A 330 6.97 -19.91 -3.83
N VAL A 331 5.83 -19.50 -4.41
CA VAL A 331 4.90 -20.39 -5.12
C VAL A 331 5.55 -20.93 -6.38
N LEU A 332 6.16 -20.08 -7.19
CA LEU A 332 6.81 -20.47 -8.45
C LEU A 332 8.00 -21.40 -8.23
N THR A 333 8.80 -21.14 -7.19
CA THR A 333 9.90 -22.04 -6.79
C THR A 333 9.38 -23.43 -6.39
N ALA A 334 8.28 -23.50 -5.65
CA ALA A 334 7.66 -24.75 -5.27
C ALA A 334 7.07 -25.48 -6.48
N TYR A 335 6.37 -24.75 -7.35
CA TYR A 335 5.77 -25.29 -8.56
C TYR A 335 6.82 -25.87 -9.51
N ALA A 336 7.90 -25.14 -9.78
CA ALA A 336 9.01 -25.63 -10.60
C ALA A 336 9.69 -26.87 -10.01
N ALA A 337 9.69 -27.01 -8.68
CA ALA A 337 10.21 -28.18 -7.98
C ALA A 337 9.18 -29.32 -7.82
N HIS A 338 7.99 -29.22 -8.44
CA HIS A 338 6.89 -30.17 -8.31
C HIS A 338 6.46 -30.42 -6.85
N LYS A 339 6.54 -29.40 -6.00
CA LYS A 339 6.11 -29.44 -4.60
C LYS A 339 4.72 -28.84 -4.45
N PRO A 340 3.91 -29.29 -3.48
CA PRO A 340 2.62 -28.70 -3.22
C PRO A 340 2.73 -27.21 -2.89
N ILE A 341 2.12 -26.35 -3.74
CA ILE A 341 2.19 -24.89 -3.60
C ILE A 341 1.41 -24.38 -2.38
N GLY A 342 0.31 -25.06 -2.03
CA GLY A 342 -0.55 -24.75 -0.89
C GLY A 342 -0.07 -25.36 0.44
N SER A 343 1.00 -26.17 0.45
CA SER A 343 1.42 -26.81 1.70
C SER A 343 1.91 -25.77 2.72
N PHE A 344 1.60 -25.99 4.00
CA PHE A 344 2.08 -25.14 5.08
C PHE A 344 3.61 -24.99 5.09
N LYS A 345 4.34 -26.06 4.74
CA LYS A 345 5.80 -26.05 4.65
C LYS A 345 6.30 -25.07 3.59
N THR A 346 5.68 -25.03 2.43
CA THR A 346 5.99 -24.08 1.35
C THR A 346 5.68 -22.66 1.79
N LEU A 347 4.46 -22.40 2.22
CA LEU A 347 3.98 -21.05 2.56
C LEU A 347 4.68 -20.45 3.79
N ARG A 348 5.16 -21.28 4.71
CA ARG A 348 5.91 -20.81 5.89
C ARG A 348 7.22 -20.11 5.53
N SER A 349 7.82 -20.36 4.37
CA SER A 349 9.01 -19.60 3.95
C SER A 349 8.66 -18.16 3.63
N PHE A 350 7.57 -17.93 2.92
CA PHE A 350 6.99 -16.60 2.71
C PHE A 350 6.69 -15.89 4.04
N GLU A 351 5.95 -16.56 4.94
CA GLU A 351 5.61 -15.97 6.24
C GLU A 351 6.85 -15.55 7.02
N ARG A 352 7.88 -16.39 7.11
CA ARG A 352 9.11 -16.07 7.86
C ARG A 352 9.83 -14.86 7.30
N THR A 353 9.89 -14.74 5.99
CA THR A 353 10.54 -13.61 5.33
C THR A 353 9.76 -12.32 5.56
N ARG A 354 8.46 -12.34 5.25
CA ARG A 354 7.66 -11.11 5.25
C ARG A 354 7.22 -10.63 6.63
N ARG A 355 6.84 -11.58 7.51
CA ARG A 355 6.33 -11.21 8.83
C ARG A 355 7.37 -10.52 9.70
N GLY A 356 8.64 -10.92 9.60
CA GLY A 356 9.74 -10.28 10.31
C GLY A 356 9.94 -8.83 9.87
N ASP A 357 10.02 -8.61 8.56
CA ASP A 357 10.21 -7.28 7.96
C ASP A 357 9.02 -6.35 8.26
N ASN A 358 7.81 -6.86 8.11
CA ASN A 358 6.59 -6.10 8.35
C ASN A 358 6.42 -5.73 9.83
N LEU A 359 6.78 -6.63 10.76
CA LEU A 359 6.75 -6.33 12.20
C LEU A 359 7.81 -5.27 12.56
N LEU A 360 9.02 -5.39 12.03
CA LEU A 360 10.07 -4.40 12.25
C LEU A 360 9.63 -3.01 11.78
N MET A 361 8.98 -2.93 10.62
CA MET A 361 8.45 -1.67 10.08
C MET A 361 7.34 -1.09 10.96
N LEU A 362 6.41 -1.94 11.43
CA LEU A 362 5.35 -1.54 12.37
C LEU A 362 5.92 -0.94 13.66
N GLU A 363 6.88 -1.62 14.27
CA GLU A 363 7.55 -1.15 15.50
C GLU A 363 8.29 0.16 15.26
N ALA A 364 9.05 0.27 14.15
CA ALA A 364 9.74 1.50 13.79
C ALA A 364 8.76 2.67 13.63
N MET A 365 7.63 2.47 12.93
CA MET A 365 6.60 3.50 12.77
C MET A 365 5.94 3.87 14.11
N GLY A 366 5.73 2.90 15.00
CA GLY A 366 5.23 3.13 16.36
C GLY A 366 6.19 4.00 17.19
N VAL A 367 7.49 3.72 17.13
CA VAL A 367 8.53 4.52 17.78
C VAL A 367 8.56 5.94 17.21
N PHE A 368 8.56 6.09 15.89
CA PHE A 368 8.50 7.40 15.23
C PHE A 368 7.27 8.20 15.68
N LYS A 369 6.07 7.59 15.63
CA LYS A 369 4.85 8.25 16.10
C LYS A 369 5.03 8.74 17.54
N ASN A 370 5.42 7.86 18.46
CA ASN A 370 5.54 8.22 19.88
C ASN A 370 6.57 9.31 20.14
N LEU A 371 7.65 9.32 19.36
CA LEU A 371 8.68 10.36 19.44
C LEU A 371 8.16 11.72 18.98
N PHE A 372 7.37 11.76 17.91
CA PHE A 372 6.91 13.00 17.29
C PHE A 372 5.55 13.51 17.79
N SER A 373 4.73 12.66 18.42
CA SER A 373 3.44 13.07 19.02
C SER A 373 3.52 13.40 20.51
N ASN A 374 4.72 13.54 21.07
CA ASN A 374 4.88 13.79 22.51
C ASN A 374 5.38 15.23 22.77
N ASP A 375 4.60 16.00 23.56
CA ASP A 375 4.86 17.42 23.85
C ASP A 375 5.73 17.64 25.10
N MET A 376 6.31 16.57 25.68
CA MET A 376 7.22 16.73 26.84
C MET A 376 8.46 17.53 26.43
N PRO A 377 8.76 18.66 27.13
CA PRO A 377 9.86 19.56 26.74
C PRO A 377 11.22 18.88 26.59
N GLY A 378 11.49 17.85 27.39
CA GLY A 378 12.72 17.05 27.30
C GLY A 378 12.80 16.19 26.05
N LEU A 379 11.69 15.58 25.63
CA LEU A 379 11.59 14.77 24.41
C LEU A 379 11.62 15.65 23.15
N CYS A 380 10.99 16.82 23.18
CA CYS A 380 11.08 17.78 22.10
C CYS A 380 12.54 18.21 21.83
N LYS A 381 13.32 18.48 22.86
CA LYS A 381 14.76 18.81 22.72
C LYS A 381 15.55 17.63 22.16
N LEU A 382 15.33 16.41 22.68
CA LEU A 382 16.00 15.21 22.20
C LEU A 382 15.64 14.91 20.73
N ARG A 383 14.40 15.11 20.34
CA ARG A 383 13.91 14.95 18.97
C ARG A 383 14.59 15.93 18.02
N ASN A 384 14.64 17.22 18.36
CA ASN A 384 15.31 18.23 17.55
C ASN A 384 16.81 17.93 17.39
N ILE A 385 17.48 17.59 18.51
CA ILE A 385 18.90 17.18 18.48
C ILE A 385 19.06 15.90 17.63
N GLY A 386 18.12 14.95 17.76
CA GLY A 386 18.13 13.71 16.98
C GLY A 386 17.98 13.96 15.49
N LEU A 387 17.09 14.85 15.05
CA LEU A 387 16.94 15.25 13.65
C LEU A 387 18.23 15.92 13.13
N ASP A 388 18.77 16.89 13.84
CA ASP A 388 20.01 17.59 13.46
C ASP A 388 21.22 16.65 13.41
N ILE A 389 21.33 15.70 14.37
CA ILE A 389 22.40 14.69 14.35
C ILE A 389 22.19 13.73 13.18
N SER A 390 20.96 13.28 12.93
CA SER A 390 20.66 12.38 11.81
C SER A 390 20.94 13.04 10.47
N ASP A 391 20.67 14.33 10.31
CA ASP A 391 20.99 15.08 9.11
C ASP A 391 22.51 15.16 8.86
N ARG A 392 23.30 15.31 9.93
CA ARG A 392 24.77 15.40 9.87
C ARG A 392 25.46 14.04 9.87
N ALA A 393 24.82 13.00 10.41
CA ALA A 393 25.40 11.67 10.51
C ALA A 393 25.08 10.84 9.24
N THR A 394 25.83 11.06 8.18
CA THR A 394 25.70 10.39 6.88
C THR A 394 25.40 8.87 6.97
N PRO A 395 26.05 8.06 7.82
CA PRO A 395 25.77 6.62 7.88
C PRO A 395 24.35 6.30 8.39
N ILE A 396 23.85 7.08 9.36
CA ILE A 396 22.49 6.89 9.93
C ILE A 396 21.45 7.31 8.90
N LYS A 397 21.66 8.46 8.25
CA LYS A 397 20.83 8.98 7.18
C LYS A 397 20.73 7.99 6.02
N HIS A 398 21.87 7.48 5.54
CA HIS A 398 21.93 6.47 4.47
C HIS A 398 21.23 5.16 4.86
N PHE A 399 21.33 4.71 6.11
CA PHE A 399 20.60 3.54 6.57
C PHE A 399 19.07 3.73 6.48
N PHE A 400 18.55 4.89 6.93
CA PHE A 400 17.12 5.19 6.80
C PHE A 400 16.69 5.31 5.34
N MET A 401 17.51 5.96 4.50
CA MET A 401 17.26 6.06 3.05
C MET A 401 17.21 4.66 2.43
N ALA A 402 18.18 3.81 2.65
CA ALA A 402 18.21 2.44 2.10
C ALA A 402 16.94 1.65 2.49
N LYS A 403 16.53 1.74 3.77
CA LYS A 403 15.30 1.07 4.21
C LYS A 403 14.03 1.65 3.58
N ALA A 404 13.96 2.98 3.37
CA ALA A 404 12.86 3.63 2.68
C ALA A 404 12.80 3.26 1.19
N LEU A 405 13.95 3.01 0.57
CA LEU A 405 14.10 2.57 -0.82
C LEU A 405 13.74 1.08 -1.01
N GLY A 406 13.60 0.32 0.08
CA GLY A 406 13.32 -1.12 0.04
C GLY A 406 14.57 -1.99 -0.14
N GLN A 407 15.74 -1.46 0.26
CA GLN A 407 17.05 -2.15 0.24
C GLN A 407 17.39 -2.76 1.59
#